data_44cef3e349ae2d0cd441b77937eb06c0
#
_entry.id   44cef3e349ae2d0cd441b77937eb06c0
#
_cell.length_a   1.000
_cell.length_b   1.000
_cell.length_c   1.000
_cell.angle_alpha   90.00
_cell.angle_beta   90.00
_cell.angle_gamma   90.00
#
_symmetry.space_group_name_H-M   'P 1'
#
loop_
_entity.id
_entity.type
_entity.pdbx_description
1 polymer ?
#
loop_
_entity_poly.entity_id
_entity_poly.type
_entity_poly.pdbx_seq_one_letter_code
_entity_poly.pdbx_strand_id
1 'polypeptide(L)' 'MKYKIGDTIEINNVEWIIAEYRMSRGREYRYTLSHEDTDGSFTTMSLNERAMDGVTLTGGMMGSKKS' A
#
# COMPACT_ATOMS: atom_id res chain seq x y z
N MET A 1 0.38 -6.61 -13.06
CA MET A 1 0.34 -6.23 -11.65
C MET A 1 -0.71 -5.17 -11.43
N LYS A 2 -1.44 -5.30 -10.36
CA LYS A 2 -2.57 -4.45 -10.09
C LYS A 2 -2.22 -3.10 -9.50
N TYR A 3 -1.19 -3.07 -8.70
CA TYR A 3 -0.80 -1.87 -7.97
C TYR A 3 0.58 -1.45 -8.41
N LYS A 4 0.84 -0.15 -8.43
CA LYS A 4 2.10 0.35 -8.93
C LYS A 4 2.89 1.06 -7.85
N ILE A 5 4.21 1.01 -7.95
CA ILE A 5 5.07 1.77 -7.07
C ILE A 5 4.76 3.25 -7.25
N GLY A 6 4.59 3.95 -6.15
CA GLY A 6 4.26 5.36 -6.18
C GLY A 6 2.78 5.63 -6.00
N ASP A 7 1.94 4.62 -6.17
CA ASP A 7 0.52 4.79 -5.91
C ASP A 7 0.30 4.94 -4.42
N THR A 8 -0.78 5.62 -4.06
CA THR A 8 -1.13 5.77 -2.66
C THR A 8 -2.39 5.01 -2.34
N ILE A 9 -2.53 4.63 -1.10
CA ILE A 9 -3.69 3.90 -0.63
C ILE A 9 -3.99 4.38 0.78
N GLU A 10 -5.25 4.55 1.09
CA GLU A 10 -5.65 5.04 2.40
C GLU A 10 -6.16 3.88 3.24
N ILE A 11 -5.58 3.72 4.42
CA ILE A 11 -5.98 2.69 5.35
C ILE A 11 -6.25 3.36 6.68
N ASN A 12 -7.49 3.25 7.15
CA ASN A 12 -7.88 3.86 8.44
C ASN A 12 -7.54 5.35 8.49
N ASN A 13 -7.82 6.05 7.39
CA ASN A 13 -7.57 7.48 7.29
C ASN A 13 -6.11 7.85 7.30
N VAL A 14 -5.23 6.90 7.07
CA VAL A 14 -3.81 7.15 6.98
C VAL A 14 -3.36 6.83 5.58
N GLU A 15 -2.65 7.74 4.96
CA GLU A 15 -2.21 7.56 3.59
C GLU A 15 -0.87 6.84 3.55
N TRP A 16 -0.82 5.79 2.76
CA TRP A 16 0.40 5.02 2.58
C TRP A 16 0.79 5.05 1.12
N ILE A 17 2.07 5.00 0.85
CA ILE A 17 2.54 4.95 -0.52
C ILE A 17 3.17 3.58 -0.76
N ILE A 18 2.94 3.05 -1.94
CA ILE A 18 3.53 1.77 -2.31
C ILE A 18 4.98 2.01 -2.68
N ALA A 19 5.88 1.59 -1.81
CA ALA A 19 7.30 1.88 -1.98
C ALA A 19 8.00 0.83 -2.83
N GLU A 20 7.60 -0.42 -2.71
CA GLU A 20 8.18 -1.46 -3.56
C GLU A 20 7.31 -2.69 -3.54
N TYR A 21 7.60 -3.61 -4.42
CA TYR A 21 6.90 -4.88 -4.45
C TYR A 21 7.89 -5.95 -4.85
N ARG A 22 7.54 -7.17 -4.52
CA ARG A 22 8.32 -8.31 -4.98
C ARG A 22 7.40 -9.51 -5.09
N MET A 23 7.77 -10.43 -5.95
CA MET A 23 7.01 -11.65 -6.12
C MET A 23 7.58 -12.71 -5.20
N SER A 24 6.72 -13.32 -4.40
CA SER A 24 7.15 -14.37 -3.51
C SER A 24 7.13 -15.70 -4.24
N ARG A 25 7.57 -16.73 -3.56
CA ARG A 25 7.64 -18.05 -4.11
C ARG A 25 6.35 -18.58 -4.64
N GLY A 26 5.27 -18.30 -4.06
CA GLY A 26 3.99 -18.82 -4.49
C GLY A 26 3.36 -18.01 -5.60
N ARG A 27 4.14 -17.23 -6.32
CA ARG A 27 3.64 -16.34 -7.36
C ARG A 27 2.68 -15.32 -6.83
N GLU A 28 2.90 -14.94 -5.61
CA GLU A 28 2.06 -13.95 -4.97
C GLU A 28 2.86 -12.69 -4.80
N TYR A 29 2.31 -11.56 -5.21
CA TYR A 29 2.98 -10.29 -5.04
C TYR A 29 2.86 -9.81 -3.61
N ARG A 30 3.91 -9.23 -3.12
CA ARG A 30 3.94 -8.62 -1.82
C ARG A 30 4.34 -7.18 -1.98
N TYR A 31 3.61 -6.31 -1.33
CA TYR A 31 3.84 -4.88 -1.46
C TYR A 31 4.33 -4.31 -0.14
N THR A 32 5.29 -3.41 -0.21
CA THR A 32 5.76 -2.69 0.96
C THR A 32 5.19 -1.29 0.91
N LEU A 33 4.46 -0.94 1.94
CA LEU A 33 3.85 0.37 2.04
C LEU A 33 4.63 1.21 3.03
N SER A 34 4.66 2.50 2.80
CA SER A 34 5.40 3.42 3.65
C SER A 34 4.53 4.59 4.01
N HIS A 35 4.64 5.04 5.23
CA HIS A 35 3.88 6.16 5.74
C HIS A 35 4.82 7.05 6.52
N GLU A 36 4.78 8.34 6.26
CA GLU A 36 5.62 9.30 6.97
C GLU A 36 4.88 9.82 8.18
N ASP A 37 5.49 9.68 9.34
CA ASP A 37 4.90 10.16 10.58
C ASP A 37 5.15 11.65 10.75
N THR A 38 4.46 12.24 11.70
CA THR A 38 4.55 13.67 11.91
C THR A 38 5.94 14.11 12.35
N ASP A 39 6.72 13.21 12.93
CA ASP A 39 8.07 13.56 13.35
C ASP A 39 9.11 13.33 12.27
N GLY A 40 8.67 12.98 11.07
CA GLY A 40 9.59 12.76 9.97
C GLY A 40 10.11 11.36 9.80
N SER A 41 9.75 10.48 10.70
CA SER A 41 10.17 9.09 10.55
C SER A 41 9.19 8.35 9.65
N PHE A 42 9.58 7.15 9.21
CA PHE A 42 8.73 6.36 8.33
C PHE A 42 8.36 5.06 9.00
N THR A 43 7.12 4.67 8.79
CA THR A 43 6.64 3.36 9.22
C THR A 43 6.36 2.56 7.97
N THR A 44 6.77 1.31 7.94
CA THR A 44 6.53 0.47 6.77
C THR A 44 5.75 -0.76 7.17
N MET A 45 5.02 -1.32 6.23
CA MET A 45 4.37 -2.59 6.44
C MET A 45 4.30 -3.33 5.11
N SER A 46 4.12 -4.62 5.20
CA SER A 46 4.12 -5.47 4.03
C SER A 46 2.79 -6.19 3.94
N LEU A 47 2.20 -6.16 2.77
CA LEU A 47 0.92 -6.82 2.52
C LEU A 47 1.00 -7.60 1.23
N ASN A 48 0.36 -8.77 1.19
CA ASN A 48 0.27 -9.49 -0.06
C ASN A 48 -0.89 -8.92 -0.87
N GLU A 49 -1.01 -9.37 -2.10
CA GLU A 49 -2.02 -8.82 -3.00
C GLU A 49 -3.42 -9.02 -2.49
N ARG A 50 -3.68 -10.16 -1.89
CA ARG A 50 -5.00 -10.43 -1.34
C ARG A 50 -5.36 -9.45 -0.23
N ALA A 51 -4.40 -9.14 0.63
CA ALA A 51 -4.63 -8.18 1.70
C ALA A 51 -4.84 -6.79 1.14
N MET A 52 -4.10 -6.45 0.09
CA MET A 52 -4.29 -5.16 -0.56
C MET A 52 -5.70 -5.04 -1.13
N ASP A 53 -6.19 -6.10 -1.76
CA ASP A 53 -7.54 -6.10 -2.30
C ASP A 53 -8.57 -5.92 -1.20
N GLY A 54 -8.36 -6.58 -0.07
CA GLY A 54 -9.26 -6.46 1.05
C GLY A 54 -9.34 -5.05 1.58
N VAL A 55 -8.21 -4.39 1.67
CA VAL A 55 -8.17 -3.02 2.17
C VAL A 55 -8.90 -2.08 1.24
N THR A 56 -8.70 -2.22 -0.06
CA THR A 56 -9.35 -1.32 -1.01
C THR A 56 -10.85 -1.56 -1.06
N LEU A 57 -11.28 -2.78 -0.85
CA LEU A 57 -12.70 -3.08 -0.85
C LEU A 57 -13.40 -2.56 0.39
N THR A 58 -12.71 -2.50 1.52
CA THR A 58 -13.35 -2.14 2.75
C THR A 58 -13.21 -0.67 3.11
N GLY A 59 -12.69 0.12 2.26
CA GLY A 59 -12.65 1.53 2.54
C GLY A 59 -11.39 2.23 2.17
N GLY A 60 -10.38 1.48 1.82
CA GLY A 60 -9.17 2.11 1.36
C GLY A 60 -9.40 2.73 0.02
N MET A 61 -8.71 3.80 -0.26
CA MET A 61 -8.81 4.43 -1.53
C MET A 61 -7.53 4.32 -2.24
N MET A 62 -7.58 3.90 -3.46
CA MET A 62 -6.40 3.64 -4.22
C MET A 62 -6.20 4.71 -5.26
N GLY A 63 -4.98 5.08 -5.48
CA GLY A 63 -4.69 6.01 -6.56
C GLY A 63 -4.53 7.40 -6.10
N SER A 64 -4.53 8.23 -7.03
CA SER A 64 -4.24 9.56 -6.75
C SER A 64 -5.39 10.22 -6.19
N LYS A 65 -5.55 10.63 -5.39
CA LYS A 65 -6.49 11.21 -4.84
C LYS A 65 -6.81 12.41 -5.26
N LYS A 66 -7.19 12.85 -5.52
CA LYS A 66 -7.42 13.75 -5.91
C LYS A 66 -7.65 14.55 -5.30
N SER A 67 -7.57 14.93 -5.03
CA SER A 67 -7.63 15.69 -4.52
C SER A 67 -7.99 16.27 -4.40
#